data_71c4c4cd7da34304867476b4282cebf8
#
_entry.id   71c4c4cd7da34304867476b4282cebf8
#
_cell.length_a   1.000
_cell.length_b   1.000
_cell.length_c   1.000
_cell.angle_alpha   90.00
_cell.angle_beta   90.00
_cell.angle_gamma   90.00
#
_symmetry.space_group_name_H-M   'P 1'
#
loop_
_entity.id
_entity.type
_entity.pdbx_description
1 polymer ?
#
loop_
_entity_poly.entity_id
_entity_poly.type
_entity_poly.pdbx_seq_one_letter_code
_entity_poly.pdbx_strand_id
1 'polypeptide(L)'
;MFDLKEYLERVKTEVTDPILEYMQEAEIEDFTADDVARCGELLVEYLTALSELKEPVDADIMAQVEKVVLALNELNEGLDYALIETVEREAIWELLQTAAVDCGLQNVPEDVTEEWREW
;
A
#
# COMPACT_ATOMS: atom_id res chain seq x y z
N MET A 1 -9.59 7.97 14.45
CA MET A 1 -10.68 7.12 13.95
C MET A 1 -10.49 6.81 12.47
N PHE A 2 -10.69 5.56 12.09
CA PHE A 2 -10.47 5.11 10.70
C PHE A 2 -11.54 5.66 9.75
N ASP A 3 -11.11 6.43 8.77
CA ASP A 3 -11.99 7.01 7.76
C ASP A 3 -11.61 6.43 6.39
N LEU A 4 -12.36 5.44 5.94
CA LEU A 4 -12.09 4.74 4.68
C LEU A 4 -12.07 5.71 3.49
N LYS A 5 -13.02 6.62 3.42
CA LYS A 5 -13.12 7.56 2.31
C LYS A 5 -11.86 8.41 2.18
N GLU A 6 -11.34 8.91 3.30
CA GLU A 6 -10.11 9.70 3.32
C GLU A 6 -8.91 8.87 2.85
N TYR A 7 -8.82 7.61 3.31
CA TYR A 7 -7.73 6.73 2.89
C TYR A 7 -7.79 6.36 1.41
N LEU A 8 -8.99 6.14 0.88
CA LEU A 8 -9.15 5.86 -0.55
C LEU A 8 -8.67 7.04 -1.39
N GLU A 9 -8.95 8.27 -0.94
CA GLU A 9 -8.46 9.48 -1.58
C GLU A 9 -6.93 9.54 -1.53
N ARG A 10 -6.33 9.16 -0.41
CA ARG A 10 -4.88 9.15 -0.23
C ARG A 10 -4.17 8.14 -1.14
N VAL A 11 -4.80 7.00 -1.42
CA VAL A 11 -4.25 6.04 -2.40
C VAL A 11 -4.00 6.74 -3.71
N LYS A 12 -4.97 7.51 -4.16
CA LYS A 12 -4.88 8.23 -5.41
C LYS A 12 -3.86 9.37 -5.35
N THR A 13 -3.99 10.27 -4.38
CA THR A 13 -3.18 11.49 -4.30
C THR A 13 -1.74 11.24 -3.89
N GLU A 14 -1.47 10.23 -3.07
CA GLU A 14 -0.13 9.98 -2.52
C GLU A 14 0.62 8.85 -3.21
N VAL A 15 -0.07 7.94 -3.89
CA VAL A 15 0.57 6.78 -4.51
C VAL A 15 0.37 6.74 -6.02
N THR A 16 -0.86 6.53 -6.49
CA THR A 16 -1.07 6.26 -7.92
C THR A 16 -0.86 7.49 -8.81
N ASP A 17 -1.39 8.65 -8.45
CA ASP A 17 -1.22 9.85 -9.27
C ASP A 17 0.26 10.26 -9.39
N PRO A 18 1.05 10.29 -8.30
CA PRO A 18 2.48 10.59 -8.42
C PRO A 18 3.23 9.61 -9.31
N ILE A 19 2.90 8.32 -9.27
CA ILE A 19 3.55 7.32 -10.12
C ILE A 19 3.20 7.58 -11.59
N LEU A 20 1.92 7.83 -11.89
CA LEU A 20 1.48 8.11 -13.25
C LEU A 20 2.13 9.36 -13.81
N GLU A 21 2.26 10.40 -12.99
CA GLU A 21 2.90 11.65 -13.37
C GLU A 21 4.38 11.44 -13.68
N TYR A 22 5.08 10.74 -12.80
CA TYR A 22 6.49 10.40 -13.00
C TYR A 22 6.67 9.55 -14.25
N MET A 23 5.80 8.58 -14.48
CA MET A 23 5.84 7.70 -15.64
C MET A 23 5.77 8.49 -16.94
N GLN A 24 4.92 9.52 -17.00
CA GLN A 24 4.78 10.37 -18.17
C GLN A 24 6.01 11.27 -18.36
N GLU A 25 6.48 11.90 -17.30
CA GLU A 25 7.62 12.82 -17.35
C GLU A 25 8.92 12.14 -17.72
N ALA A 26 9.16 10.94 -17.19
CA ALA A 26 10.39 10.19 -17.41
C ALA A 26 10.29 9.20 -18.58
N GLU A 27 9.15 9.14 -19.25
CA GLU A 27 8.90 8.25 -20.38
C GLU A 27 9.23 6.79 -20.01
N ILE A 28 8.75 6.35 -18.84
CA ILE A 28 8.98 5.00 -18.32
C ILE A 28 8.20 3.98 -19.14
N GLU A 29 8.88 2.90 -19.55
CA GLU A 29 8.27 1.81 -20.31
C GLU A 29 8.31 0.48 -19.54
N ASP A 30 8.89 0.46 -18.36
CA ASP A 30 9.06 -0.76 -17.55
C ASP A 30 7.76 -1.25 -16.93
N PHE A 31 6.76 -0.40 -16.81
CA PHE A 31 5.43 -0.73 -16.35
C PHE A 31 4.40 0.18 -17.02
N THR A 32 3.13 -0.19 -16.92
CA THR A 32 2.03 0.51 -17.60
C THR A 32 1.09 1.17 -16.61
N ALA A 33 0.16 1.99 -17.14
CA ALA A 33 -0.90 2.59 -16.32
C ALA A 33 -1.78 1.51 -15.68
N ASP A 34 -1.96 0.37 -16.35
CA ASP A 34 -2.71 -0.76 -15.80
C ASP A 34 -2.01 -1.36 -14.59
N ASP A 35 -0.67 -1.42 -14.62
CA ASP A 35 0.12 -1.91 -13.49
C ASP A 35 -0.03 -0.98 -12.29
N VAL A 36 -0.03 0.33 -12.53
CA VAL A 36 -0.25 1.33 -11.48
C VAL A 36 -1.65 1.18 -10.89
N ALA A 37 -2.65 0.98 -11.76
CA ALA A 37 -4.03 0.76 -11.32
C ALA A 37 -4.14 -0.50 -10.45
N ARG A 38 -3.41 -1.56 -10.80
CA ARG A 38 -3.40 -2.78 -10.00
C ARG A 38 -2.79 -2.55 -8.62
N CYS A 39 -1.72 -1.77 -8.55
CA CYS A 39 -1.13 -1.38 -7.27
C CYS A 39 -2.18 -0.66 -6.41
N GLY A 40 -2.89 0.29 -7.00
CA GLY A 40 -3.95 1.03 -6.31
C GLY A 40 -5.07 0.11 -5.83
N GLU A 41 -5.49 -0.86 -6.64
CA GLU A 41 -6.51 -1.83 -6.25
C GLU A 41 -6.10 -2.65 -5.03
N LEU A 42 -4.84 -3.07 -4.97
CA LEU A 42 -4.34 -3.82 -3.82
C LEU A 42 -4.40 -2.99 -2.54
N LEU A 43 -4.06 -1.72 -2.63
CA LEU A 43 -4.14 -0.81 -1.48
C LEU A 43 -5.59 -0.58 -1.07
N VAL A 44 -6.50 -0.44 -2.03
CA VAL A 44 -7.95 -0.29 -1.77
C VAL A 44 -8.49 -1.54 -1.07
N GLU A 45 -8.11 -2.72 -1.54
CA GLU A 45 -8.52 -3.99 -0.92
C GLU A 45 -8.09 -4.06 0.54
N TYR A 46 -6.86 -3.66 0.84
CA TYR A 46 -6.34 -3.60 2.21
C TYR A 46 -7.16 -2.65 3.08
N LEU A 47 -7.38 -1.43 2.61
CA LEU A 47 -8.12 -0.42 3.36
C LEU A 47 -9.57 -0.84 3.60
N THR A 48 -10.19 -1.41 2.57
CA THR A 48 -11.57 -1.91 2.68
C THR A 48 -11.65 -3.04 3.72
N ALA A 49 -10.68 -3.96 3.69
CA ALA A 49 -10.63 -5.05 4.66
C ALA A 49 -10.48 -4.52 6.09
N LEU A 50 -9.63 -3.51 6.30
CA LEU A 50 -9.50 -2.89 7.62
C LEU A 50 -10.81 -2.28 8.08
N SER A 51 -11.54 -1.61 7.18
CA SER A 51 -12.80 -0.95 7.51
C SER A 51 -13.89 -1.93 7.93
N GLU A 52 -13.76 -3.19 7.51
CA GLU A 52 -14.74 -4.24 7.80
C GLU A 52 -14.44 -5.00 9.10
N LEU A 53 -13.28 -4.81 9.69
CA LEU A 53 -12.92 -5.45 10.96
C LEU A 53 -13.72 -4.83 12.10
N LYS A 54 -14.21 -5.70 12.98
CA LYS A 54 -14.98 -5.28 14.17
C LYS A 54 -14.14 -5.58 15.40
N GLU A 55 -13.86 -4.54 16.20
CA GLU A 55 -13.05 -4.65 17.41
C GLU A 55 -11.77 -5.48 17.16
N PRO A 56 -10.97 -5.10 16.14
CA PRO A 56 -9.83 -5.92 15.75
C PRO A 56 -8.75 -5.93 16.84
N VAL A 57 -8.06 -7.08 16.93
CA VAL A 57 -6.84 -7.18 17.72
C VAL A 57 -5.65 -7.04 16.76
N ASP A 58 -4.46 -6.84 17.31
CA ASP A 58 -3.25 -6.61 16.48
C ASP A 58 -3.05 -7.71 15.44
N ALA A 59 -3.30 -8.98 15.80
CA ALA A 59 -3.14 -10.09 14.87
C ALA A 59 -4.04 -9.96 13.64
N ASP A 60 -5.27 -9.47 13.80
CA ASP A 60 -6.21 -9.28 12.70
C ASP A 60 -5.70 -8.21 11.74
N ILE A 61 -5.20 -7.10 12.30
CA ILE A 61 -4.69 -5.97 11.52
C ILE A 61 -3.42 -6.38 10.78
N MET A 62 -2.49 -7.01 11.49
CA MET A 62 -1.22 -7.44 10.89
C MET A 62 -1.41 -8.51 9.81
N ALA A 63 -2.46 -9.34 9.91
CA ALA A 63 -2.79 -10.30 8.86
C ALA A 63 -3.13 -9.58 7.55
N GLN A 64 -3.81 -8.42 7.63
CA GLN A 64 -4.12 -7.63 6.44
C GLN A 64 -2.86 -6.95 5.89
N VAL A 65 -1.97 -6.49 6.76
CA VAL A 65 -0.68 -5.92 6.34
C VAL A 65 0.14 -6.97 5.58
N GLU A 66 0.24 -8.17 6.14
CA GLU A 66 0.95 -9.28 5.48
C GLU A 66 0.38 -9.54 4.09
N LYS A 67 -0.93 -9.65 4.00
CA LYS A 67 -1.62 -9.95 2.73
C LYS A 67 -1.29 -8.92 1.65
N VAL A 68 -1.41 -7.62 1.97
CA VAL A 68 -1.16 -6.57 0.98
C VAL A 68 0.32 -6.50 0.61
N VAL A 69 1.22 -6.65 1.59
CA VAL A 69 2.67 -6.59 1.31
C VAL A 69 3.09 -7.73 0.40
N LEU A 70 2.61 -8.95 0.67
CA LEU A 70 2.92 -10.10 -0.19
C LEU A 70 2.36 -9.92 -1.60
N ALA A 71 1.16 -9.35 -1.73
CA ALA A 71 0.58 -9.07 -3.04
C ALA A 71 1.38 -8.00 -3.80
N LEU A 72 1.85 -6.97 -3.11
CA LEU A 72 2.69 -5.93 -3.70
C LEU A 72 4.07 -6.50 -4.11
N ASN A 73 4.63 -7.40 -3.29
CA ASN A 73 5.87 -8.09 -3.64
C ASN A 73 5.71 -8.83 -4.97
N GLU A 74 4.61 -9.55 -5.12
CA GLU A 74 4.32 -10.34 -6.31
C GLU A 74 4.17 -9.45 -7.55
N LEU A 75 3.42 -8.36 -7.42
CA LEU A 75 3.24 -7.40 -8.50
C LEU A 75 4.58 -6.79 -8.92
N ASN A 76 5.35 -6.33 -7.95
CA ASN A 76 6.63 -5.67 -8.22
C ASN A 76 7.66 -6.62 -8.83
N GLU A 77 7.70 -7.86 -8.32
CA GLU A 77 8.58 -8.91 -8.87
C GLU A 77 8.26 -9.18 -10.34
N GLY A 78 6.96 -9.25 -10.67
CA GLY A 78 6.52 -9.46 -12.05
C GLY A 78 6.91 -8.33 -13.00
N LEU A 79 7.27 -7.18 -12.47
CA LEU A 79 7.72 -6.00 -13.21
C LEU A 79 9.22 -5.74 -13.06
N ASP A 80 9.97 -6.77 -12.68
CA ASP A 80 11.43 -6.68 -12.45
C ASP A 80 11.79 -5.60 -11.42
N TYR A 81 10.94 -5.46 -10.40
CA TYR A 81 11.13 -4.48 -9.30
C TYR A 81 11.14 -3.02 -9.77
N ALA A 82 10.57 -2.76 -10.95
CA ALA A 82 10.59 -1.41 -11.53
C ALA A 82 9.53 -0.46 -10.95
N LEU A 83 8.44 -0.99 -10.39
CA LEU A 83 7.31 -0.17 -9.95
C LEU A 83 7.55 0.51 -8.61
N ILE A 84 7.98 -0.24 -7.61
CA ILE A 84 8.13 0.29 -6.25
C ILE A 84 9.61 0.51 -5.94
N GLU A 85 10.02 1.77 -6.05
CA GLU A 85 11.36 2.19 -5.69
C GLU A 85 11.28 3.01 -4.39
N THR A 86 12.35 3.71 -4.02
CA THR A 86 12.45 4.38 -2.72
C THR A 86 11.29 5.33 -2.40
N VAL A 87 10.91 6.18 -3.34
CA VAL A 87 9.85 7.18 -3.13
C VAL A 87 8.49 6.49 -2.96
N GLU A 88 8.18 5.54 -3.83
CA GLU A 88 6.93 4.78 -3.79
C GLU A 88 6.86 3.94 -2.52
N ARG A 89 7.97 3.33 -2.12
CA ARG A 89 8.04 2.54 -0.90
C ARG A 89 7.66 3.37 0.32
N GLU A 90 8.20 4.57 0.43
CA GLU A 90 7.93 5.45 1.55
C GLU A 90 6.46 5.86 1.61
N ALA A 91 5.87 6.20 0.46
CA ALA A 91 4.46 6.58 0.40
C ALA A 91 3.54 5.40 0.77
N ILE A 92 3.83 4.23 0.23
CA ILE A 92 3.04 3.01 0.51
C ILE A 92 3.18 2.61 1.98
N TRP A 93 4.40 2.55 2.50
CA TRP A 93 4.65 2.22 3.89
C TRP A 93 3.89 3.15 4.83
N GLU A 94 3.98 4.45 4.61
CA GLU A 94 3.32 5.43 5.45
C GLU A 94 1.80 5.25 5.44
N LEU A 95 1.23 5.02 4.26
CA LEU A 95 -0.21 4.78 4.13
C LEU A 95 -0.65 3.53 4.88
N LEU A 96 0.06 2.42 4.69
CA LEU A 96 -0.27 1.15 5.34
C LEU A 96 -0.16 1.26 6.86
N GLN A 97 0.90 1.89 7.36
CA GLN A 97 1.12 2.03 8.80
C GLN A 97 0.11 2.96 9.45
N THR A 98 -0.14 4.11 8.85
CA THR A 98 -1.10 5.08 9.37
C THR A 98 -2.49 4.45 9.45
N ALA A 99 -2.90 3.73 8.41
CA ALA A 99 -4.19 3.06 8.40
C ALA A 99 -4.29 1.97 9.47
N ALA A 100 -3.22 1.21 9.66
CA ALA A 100 -3.19 0.16 10.70
C ALA A 100 -3.35 0.78 12.09
N VAL A 101 -2.65 1.88 12.36
CA VAL A 101 -2.74 2.59 13.65
C VAL A 101 -4.16 3.13 13.85
N ASP A 102 -4.74 3.76 12.84
CA ASP A 102 -6.10 4.29 12.94
C ASP A 102 -7.14 3.19 13.13
N CYS A 103 -6.87 2.00 12.61
CA CYS A 103 -7.74 0.84 12.77
C CYS A 103 -7.67 0.25 14.19
N GLY A 104 -6.64 0.62 14.95
CA GLY A 104 -6.52 0.20 16.35
C GLY A 104 -5.29 -0.62 16.70
N LEU A 105 -4.28 -0.66 15.82
CA LEU A 105 -3.04 -1.38 16.10
C LEU A 105 -2.39 -0.79 17.36
N GLN A 106 -2.14 -1.61 18.36
CA GLN A 106 -1.60 -1.16 19.65
C GLN A 106 -0.09 -1.30 19.76
N ASN A 107 0.44 -2.45 19.35
CA ASN A 107 1.88 -2.69 19.34
C ASN A 107 2.41 -2.34 17.96
N VAL A 108 2.73 -1.06 17.76
CA VAL A 108 3.13 -0.54 16.44
C VAL A 108 4.63 -0.75 16.25
N PRO A 109 5.04 -1.59 15.27
CA PRO A 109 6.46 -1.72 14.96
C PRO A 109 6.96 -0.46 14.26
N GLU A 110 8.26 -0.29 14.18
CA GLU A 110 8.87 0.84 13.50
C GLU A 110 8.43 0.88 12.02
N ASP A 111 8.36 -0.28 11.39
CA ASP A 111 7.88 -0.44 10.01
C ASP A 111 7.01 -1.70 9.94
N VAL A 112 5.69 -1.50 9.77
CA VAL A 112 4.73 -2.61 9.74
C VAL A 112 4.95 -3.57 8.56
N THR A 113 5.66 -3.13 7.53
CA THR A 113 5.89 -3.92 6.31
C THR A 113 7.20 -4.71 6.33
N GLU A 114 8.10 -4.38 7.24
CA GLU A 114 9.48 -4.88 7.24
C GLU A 114 9.60 -6.41 7.19
N GLU A 115 8.76 -7.13 7.93
CA GLU A 115 8.83 -8.58 8.02
C GLU A 115 8.64 -9.28 6.68
N TRP A 116 7.81 -8.71 5.80
CA TRP A 116 7.43 -9.36 4.54
C TRP A 116 7.91 -8.63 3.29
N ARG A 117 8.25 -7.37 3.41
CA ARG A 117 8.55 -6.49 2.28
C ARG A 117 9.82 -6.91 1.52
N GLU A 118 9.72 -6.95 0.20
CA GLU A 118 10.83 -7.23 -0.71
C GLU A 118 11.11 -6.05 -1.65
N TRP A 119 10.59 -4.90 -1.32
CA TRP A 119 10.78 -3.69 -2.13
C TRP A 119 11.28 -2.49 -1.33
#